data_47646d2b92b6c9ecfa5382b28fc003fe
#
_entry.id   47646d2b92b6c9ecfa5382b28fc003fe
#
_cell.length_a   1.000
_cell.length_b   1.000
_cell.length_c   1.000
_cell.angle_alpha   90.00
_cell.angle_beta   90.00
_cell.angle_gamma   90.00
#
_symmetry.space_group_name_H-M   'P 1'
#
loop_
_entity.id
_entity.type
_entity.pdbx_description
1 polymer ?
#
loop_
_entity_poly.entity_id
_entity_poly.type
_entity_poly.pdbx_seq_one_letter_code
_entity_poly.pdbx_strand_id
1 'polypeptide(L)'
;LQLLGLGAAESLDKATLAAALSLVSAAEFETQAMAQGLVVAKVRDFKEWDAHPHAQWRVKQPLIKLTKIADAPARRLNNMNPDERPLSDVRVLDLTRILAGPVAGRTLAAYGADVMLVNSPALPNISSIVDTSRGKRSALVDLSMANGVRKLQSLARRAQVFIQGYRRGSLAKLGFSPTGLAVLNPGIV
;
A
#
# COMPACT_ATOMS: atom_id res chain seq x y z
N LEU A 1 15.89 5.07 18.00
CA LEU A 1 17.10 5.48 18.73
C LEU A 1 16.95 5.26 20.23
N GLN A 2 15.85 5.69 20.85
CA GLN A 2 15.59 5.51 22.28
C GLN A 2 15.72 4.05 22.74
N LEU A 3 15.23 3.08 21.95
CA LEU A 3 15.36 1.64 22.23
C LEU A 3 16.82 1.14 22.27
N LEU A 4 17.74 1.90 21.70
CA LEU A 4 19.17 1.59 21.69
C LEU A 4 19.95 2.45 22.69
N GLY A 5 19.27 3.20 23.57
CA GLY A 5 19.90 4.14 24.48
C GLY A 5 20.58 5.32 23.81
N LEU A 6 20.30 5.54 22.52
CA LEU A 6 20.85 6.66 21.75
C LEU A 6 19.93 7.86 21.84
N GLY A 7 20.49 9.03 22.15
CA GLY A 7 19.74 10.30 22.18
C GLY A 7 19.24 10.70 20.81
N ALA A 8 18.35 11.69 20.77
CA ALA A 8 17.90 12.30 19.52
C ALA A 8 19.06 13.13 18.92
N ALA A 9 19.85 12.51 18.05
CA ALA A 9 20.85 13.20 17.25
C ALA A 9 20.28 13.49 15.86
N GLU A 10 20.52 14.69 15.33
CA GLU A 10 20.10 15.10 13.98
C GLU A 10 20.73 14.24 12.88
N SER A 11 21.88 13.65 13.13
CA SER A 11 22.49 12.64 12.26
C SER A 11 23.27 11.62 13.10
N LEU A 12 22.86 10.37 13.04
CA LEU A 12 23.65 9.25 13.54
C LEU A 12 24.42 8.65 12.36
N ASP A 13 25.73 8.51 12.51
CA ASP A 13 26.52 7.78 11.54
C ASP A 13 26.21 6.28 11.59
N LYS A 14 26.49 5.60 10.49
CA LYS A 14 26.19 4.17 10.34
C LYS A 14 26.99 3.30 11.30
N ALA A 15 28.19 3.73 11.69
CA ALA A 15 29.07 2.97 12.57
C ALA A 15 28.57 2.97 14.01
N THR A 16 28.16 4.13 14.52
CA THR A 16 27.53 4.29 15.84
C THR A 16 26.25 3.45 15.96
N LEU A 17 25.40 3.49 14.93
CA LEU A 17 24.19 2.68 14.90
C LEU A 17 24.49 1.17 14.87
N ALA A 18 25.46 0.75 14.08
CA ALA A 18 25.87 -0.66 13.99
C ALA A 18 26.46 -1.15 15.31
N ALA A 19 27.30 -0.34 15.99
CA ALA A 19 27.85 -0.67 17.29
C ALA A 19 26.73 -0.86 18.34
N ALA A 20 25.76 0.05 18.41
CA ALA A 20 24.64 -0.08 19.33
C ALA A 20 23.76 -1.30 19.02
N LEU A 21 23.50 -1.61 17.75
CA LEU A 21 22.74 -2.79 17.35
C LEU A 21 23.46 -4.09 17.65
N SER A 22 24.81 -4.11 17.65
CA SER A 22 25.59 -5.32 17.96
C SER A 22 25.47 -5.76 19.45
N LEU A 23 25.02 -4.87 20.31
CA LEU A 23 24.86 -5.13 21.75
C LEU A 23 23.47 -5.69 22.11
N VAL A 24 22.53 -5.74 21.17
CA VAL A 24 21.15 -6.19 21.42
C VAL A 24 20.82 -7.41 20.59
N SER A 25 19.96 -8.27 21.14
CA SER A 25 19.38 -9.39 20.38
C SER A 25 18.47 -8.86 19.28
N ALA A 26 18.72 -9.24 18.02
CA ALA A 26 17.89 -8.82 16.89
C ALA A 26 16.41 -9.21 17.05
N ALA A 27 16.12 -10.37 17.68
CA ALA A 27 14.75 -10.82 17.92
C ALA A 27 14.05 -10.00 19.01
N GLU A 28 14.76 -9.68 20.08
CA GLU A 28 14.23 -8.84 21.17
C GLU A 28 14.01 -7.41 20.67
N PHE A 29 14.95 -6.87 19.92
CA PHE A 29 14.84 -5.53 19.34
C PHE A 29 13.66 -5.44 18.37
N GLU A 30 13.45 -6.44 17.49
CA GLU A 30 12.27 -6.54 16.63
C GLU A 30 10.98 -6.50 17.47
N THR A 31 10.90 -7.30 18.55
CA THR A 31 9.73 -7.39 19.41
C THR A 31 9.41 -6.05 20.07
N GLN A 32 10.42 -5.41 20.65
CA GLN A 32 10.28 -4.11 21.31
C GLN A 32 9.90 -3.00 20.33
N ALA A 33 10.52 -3.00 19.14
CA ALA A 33 10.20 -2.05 18.08
C ALA A 33 8.76 -2.21 17.56
N MET A 34 8.30 -3.45 17.39
CA MET A 34 6.91 -3.73 17.01
C MET A 34 5.92 -3.26 18.08
N ALA A 35 6.20 -3.45 19.35
CA ALA A 35 5.35 -2.96 20.44
C ALA A 35 5.19 -1.44 20.43
N GLN A 36 6.19 -0.71 19.93
CA GLN A 36 6.15 0.74 19.76
C GLN A 36 5.67 1.18 18.38
N GLY A 37 5.18 0.27 17.54
CA GLY A 37 4.69 0.57 16.19
C GLY A 37 5.77 0.94 15.17
N LEU A 38 7.04 0.68 15.49
CA LEU A 38 8.17 0.94 14.60
C LEU A 38 8.31 -0.16 13.54
N VAL A 39 9.01 0.16 12.45
CA VAL A 39 9.26 -0.76 11.33
C VAL A 39 10.69 -1.27 11.45
N VAL A 40 10.85 -2.39 12.14
CA VAL A 40 12.12 -3.10 12.29
C VAL A 40 11.83 -4.59 12.11
N ALA A 41 12.72 -5.30 11.43
CA ALA A 41 12.64 -6.74 11.27
C ALA A 41 14.03 -7.37 11.34
N LYS A 42 14.15 -8.49 12.05
CA LYS A 42 15.33 -9.34 12.01
C LYS A 42 15.45 -9.94 10.61
N VAL A 43 16.62 -9.89 10.02
CA VAL A 43 16.94 -10.67 8.81
C VAL A 43 17.05 -12.13 9.22
N ARG A 44 16.25 -12.99 8.59
CA ARG A 44 16.22 -14.45 8.85
C ARG A 44 16.72 -15.19 7.63
N ASP A 45 17.38 -16.31 7.83
CA ASP A 45 17.61 -17.28 6.77
C ASP A 45 16.30 -18.05 6.46
N PHE A 46 16.30 -18.86 5.40
CA PHE A 46 15.11 -19.62 4.98
C PHE A 46 14.64 -20.60 6.06
N LYS A 47 15.54 -21.25 6.77
CA LYS A 47 15.21 -22.22 7.83
C LYS A 47 14.56 -21.52 9.04
N GLU A 48 15.14 -20.39 9.46
CA GLU A 48 14.55 -19.55 10.52
C GLU A 48 13.18 -19.00 10.12
N TRP A 49 13.04 -18.59 8.85
CA TRP A 49 11.76 -18.09 8.33
C TRP A 49 10.71 -19.19 8.31
N ASP A 50 11.03 -20.37 7.76
CA ASP A 50 10.09 -21.49 7.68
C ASP A 50 9.60 -21.96 9.04
N ALA A 51 10.44 -21.86 10.08
CA ALA A 51 10.08 -22.15 11.46
C ALA A 51 9.27 -21.01 12.12
N HIS A 52 9.23 -19.81 11.54
CA HIS A 52 8.59 -18.67 12.15
C HIS A 52 7.06 -18.78 12.13
N PRO A 53 6.31 -18.44 13.21
CA PRO A 53 4.85 -18.56 13.26
C PRO A 53 4.13 -17.83 12.12
N HIS A 54 4.63 -16.68 11.69
CA HIS A 54 4.06 -15.94 10.57
C HIS A 54 4.20 -16.71 9.25
N ALA A 55 5.34 -17.34 8.97
CA ALA A 55 5.54 -18.16 7.79
C ALA A 55 4.61 -19.37 7.82
N GLN A 56 4.52 -20.07 8.96
CA GLN A 56 3.62 -21.21 9.15
C GLN A 56 2.15 -20.84 8.94
N TRP A 57 1.74 -19.65 9.35
CA TRP A 57 0.41 -19.14 9.04
C TRP A 57 0.27 -18.80 7.55
N ARG A 58 1.28 -18.14 6.96
CA ARG A 58 1.25 -17.64 5.58
C ARG A 58 1.16 -18.78 4.57
N VAL A 59 1.87 -19.88 4.78
CA VAL A 59 1.85 -21.08 3.92
C VAL A 59 0.44 -21.65 3.77
N LYS A 60 -0.39 -21.52 4.79
CA LYS A 60 -1.79 -21.99 4.78
C LYS A 60 -2.75 -21.04 4.05
N GLN A 61 -2.28 -19.87 3.62
CA GLN A 61 -3.11 -18.89 2.92
C GLN A 61 -2.90 -19.00 1.40
N PRO A 62 -3.95 -18.78 0.58
CA PRO A 62 -3.78 -18.70 -0.85
C PRO A 62 -2.88 -17.50 -1.22
N LEU A 63 -2.13 -17.64 -2.33
CA LEU A 63 -1.32 -16.55 -2.85
C LEU A 63 -2.17 -15.34 -3.24
N ILE A 64 -3.32 -15.60 -3.88
CA ILE A 64 -4.32 -14.61 -4.25
C ILE A 64 -5.64 -15.02 -3.58
N LYS A 65 -6.21 -14.11 -2.80
CA LYS A 65 -7.52 -14.31 -2.18
C LYS A 65 -8.53 -13.35 -2.78
N LEU A 66 -9.55 -13.89 -3.43
CA LEU A 66 -10.72 -13.14 -3.86
C LEU A 66 -11.82 -13.24 -2.81
N THR A 67 -12.36 -12.11 -2.42
CA THR A 67 -13.43 -12.04 -1.41
C THR A 67 -14.53 -11.14 -1.92
N LYS A 68 -15.74 -11.64 -1.97
CA LYS A 68 -16.93 -10.83 -2.25
C LYS A 68 -17.18 -9.90 -1.06
N ILE A 69 -17.24 -8.60 -1.30
CA ILE A 69 -17.42 -7.57 -0.26
C ILE A 69 -18.85 -7.02 -0.21
N ALA A 70 -19.59 -7.11 -1.31
CA ALA A 70 -21.00 -6.71 -1.41
C ALA A 70 -21.64 -7.29 -2.67
N ASP A 71 -22.97 -7.21 -2.76
CA ASP A 71 -23.71 -7.45 -4.00
C ASP A 71 -23.74 -6.17 -4.84
N ALA A 72 -23.53 -6.32 -6.14
CA ALA A 72 -23.64 -5.26 -7.11
C ALA A 72 -24.07 -5.81 -8.47
N PRO A 73 -24.75 -5.00 -9.31
CA PRO A 73 -25.03 -5.39 -10.69
C PRO A 73 -23.73 -5.70 -11.43
N ALA A 74 -23.75 -6.71 -12.29
CA ALA A 74 -22.62 -7.03 -13.14
C ALA A 74 -22.30 -5.81 -14.04
N ARG A 75 -21.06 -5.32 -13.95
CA ARG A 75 -20.57 -4.28 -14.83
C ARG A 75 -19.90 -4.92 -16.03
N ARG A 76 -20.42 -4.65 -17.20
CA ARG A 76 -19.74 -5.02 -18.45
C ARG A 76 -18.72 -3.94 -18.78
N LEU A 77 -17.52 -4.35 -19.15
CA LEU A 77 -16.60 -3.49 -19.87
C LEU A 77 -17.21 -3.26 -21.27
N ASN A 78 -17.03 -2.07 -21.84
CA ASN A 78 -17.54 -1.78 -23.17
C ASN A 78 -16.95 -2.78 -24.20
N ASN A 79 -17.66 -3.01 -25.30
CA ASN A 79 -17.11 -3.78 -26.39
C ASN A 79 -15.85 -3.09 -26.88
N MET A 80 -14.72 -3.79 -26.80
CA MET A 80 -13.44 -3.25 -27.24
C MET A 80 -13.47 -3.01 -28.76
N ASN A 81 -13.16 -1.80 -29.18
CA ASN A 81 -12.73 -1.59 -30.55
C ASN A 81 -11.35 -2.25 -30.73
N PRO A 82 -11.03 -2.79 -31.92
CA PRO A 82 -9.73 -3.39 -32.20
C PRO A 82 -8.53 -2.49 -31.86
N ASP A 83 -8.72 -1.16 -31.93
CA ASP A 83 -7.70 -0.15 -31.66
C ASP A 83 -7.62 0.29 -30.20
N GLU A 84 -8.52 -0.19 -29.33
CA GLU A 84 -8.55 0.17 -27.92
C GLU A 84 -7.76 -0.85 -27.07
N ARG A 85 -7.15 -0.33 -25.98
CA ARG A 85 -6.50 -1.21 -25.02
C ARG A 85 -7.54 -1.89 -24.12
N PRO A 86 -7.25 -3.10 -23.59
CA PRO A 86 -8.23 -3.91 -22.85
C PRO A 86 -8.88 -3.21 -21.64
N LEU A 87 -8.21 -2.23 -21.02
CA LEU A 87 -8.71 -1.54 -19.83
C LEU A 87 -9.03 -0.06 -20.05
N SER A 88 -9.27 0.37 -21.30
CA SER A 88 -9.49 1.79 -21.65
C SER A 88 -10.66 2.44 -20.87
N ASP A 89 -11.66 1.67 -20.45
CA ASP A 89 -12.81 2.16 -19.67
C ASP A 89 -12.65 2.02 -18.16
N VAL A 90 -11.50 1.56 -17.69
CA VAL A 90 -11.28 1.28 -16.27
C VAL A 90 -10.57 2.46 -15.61
N ARG A 91 -11.20 3.05 -14.61
CA ARG A 91 -10.58 4.04 -13.72
C ARG A 91 -10.06 3.39 -12.46
N VAL A 92 -8.82 3.66 -12.14
CA VAL A 92 -8.11 3.10 -11.00
C VAL A 92 -7.67 4.21 -10.05
N LEU A 93 -7.99 4.10 -8.78
CA LEU A 93 -7.36 4.89 -7.73
C LEU A 93 -6.23 4.08 -7.12
N ASP A 94 -5.02 4.59 -7.24
CA ASP A 94 -3.80 3.96 -6.76
C ASP A 94 -3.27 4.75 -5.55
N LEU A 95 -3.50 4.19 -4.34
CA LEU A 95 -3.00 4.73 -3.07
C LEU A 95 -1.84 3.87 -2.56
N THR A 96 -0.91 3.57 -3.43
CA THR A 96 0.21 2.69 -3.10
C THR A 96 1.53 3.43 -3.11
N ARG A 97 2.53 2.83 -2.43
CA ARG A 97 3.89 3.37 -2.33
C ARG A 97 4.89 2.23 -2.45
N ILE A 98 6.12 2.61 -2.71
CA ILE A 98 7.30 1.76 -2.78
C ILE A 98 7.33 0.99 -4.11
N LEU A 99 7.00 -0.32 -4.17
CA LEU A 99 7.18 -1.14 -5.36
C LEU A 99 5.93 -1.92 -5.78
N ALA A 100 5.45 -2.86 -4.99
CA ALA A 100 4.46 -3.85 -5.43
C ALA A 100 3.15 -3.23 -5.94
N GLY A 101 2.53 -2.38 -5.14
CA GLY A 101 1.31 -1.67 -5.55
C GLY A 101 1.53 -0.71 -6.72
N PRO A 102 2.57 0.15 -6.69
CA PRO A 102 2.90 1.00 -7.82
C PRO A 102 3.14 0.26 -9.13
N VAL A 103 3.79 -0.91 -9.11
CA VAL A 103 3.96 -1.76 -10.30
C VAL A 103 2.62 -2.29 -10.79
N ALA A 104 1.72 -2.73 -9.88
CA ALA A 104 0.36 -3.14 -10.27
C ALA A 104 -0.39 -2.00 -10.98
N GLY A 105 -0.39 -0.78 -10.41
CA GLY A 105 -1.01 0.40 -11.02
C GLY A 105 -0.38 0.76 -12.37
N ARG A 106 0.96 0.68 -12.51
CA ARG A 106 1.65 0.88 -13.79
C ARG A 106 1.23 -0.16 -14.84
N THR A 107 1.10 -1.41 -14.42
CA THR A 107 0.66 -2.48 -15.33
C THR A 107 -0.76 -2.21 -15.83
N LEU A 108 -1.70 -1.85 -14.95
CA LEU A 108 -3.05 -1.47 -15.37
C LEU A 108 -3.05 -0.29 -16.34
N ALA A 109 -2.21 0.73 -16.11
CA ALA A 109 -2.05 1.85 -17.03
C ALA A 109 -1.49 1.41 -18.39
N ALA A 110 -0.52 0.49 -18.42
CA ALA A 110 0.02 -0.07 -19.65
C ALA A 110 -1.06 -0.81 -20.49
N TYR A 111 -2.04 -1.41 -19.82
CA TYR A 111 -3.20 -2.02 -20.48
C TYR A 111 -4.34 -1.04 -20.76
N GLY A 112 -4.14 0.25 -20.57
CA GLY A 112 -5.07 1.30 -20.98
C GLY A 112 -5.92 1.92 -19.88
N ALA A 113 -5.83 1.43 -18.65
CA ALA A 113 -6.60 2.01 -17.54
C ALA A 113 -6.21 3.47 -17.25
N ASP A 114 -7.21 4.28 -16.92
CA ASP A 114 -7.03 5.63 -16.41
C ASP A 114 -6.65 5.57 -14.92
N VAL A 115 -5.35 5.55 -14.63
CA VAL A 115 -4.82 5.37 -13.28
C VAL A 115 -4.48 6.72 -12.65
N MET A 116 -5.09 7.03 -11.51
CA MET A 116 -4.78 8.18 -10.68
C MET A 116 -3.98 7.75 -9.46
N LEU A 117 -2.69 8.06 -9.45
CA LEU A 117 -1.83 7.90 -8.27
C LEU A 117 -2.12 9.03 -7.28
N VAL A 118 -2.57 8.66 -6.09
CA VAL A 118 -2.86 9.61 -5.02
C VAL A 118 -1.73 9.57 -4.00
N ASN A 119 -0.96 10.65 -3.95
CA ASN A 119 0.16 10.84 -3.02
C ASN A 119 -0.28 11.65 -1.80
N SER A 120 0.43 11.46 -0.68
CA SER A 120 0.32 12.30 0.51
C SER A 120 1.41 13.38 0.52
N PRO A 121 1.11 14.62 0.84
CA PRO A 121 2.14 15.66 1.00
C PRO A 121 3.10 15.37 2.18
N ALA A 122 2.64 14.61 3.18
CA ALA A 122 3.45 14.26 4.36
C ALA A 122 4.34 13.03 4.16
N LEU A 123 4.22 12.30 3.05
CA LEU A 123 4.97 11.07 2.80
C LEU A 123 5.85 11.23 1.55
N PRO A 124 7.18 11.38 1.72
CA PRO A 124 8.08 11.56 0.58
C PRO A 124 8.06 10.33 -0.33
N ASN A 125 8.18 10.58 -1.62
CA ASN A 125 8.33 9.53 -2.61
C ASN A 125 9.79 9.02 -2.65
N ILE A 126 9.97 7.78 -3.08
CA ILE A 126 11.29 7.19 -3.33
C ILE A 126 11.64 7.29 -4.82
N SER A 127 12.92 7.13 -5.16
CA SER A 127 13.40 7.27 -6.54
C SER A 127 12.71 6.36 -7.56
N SER A 128 12.24 5.19 -7.14
CA SER A 128 11.51 4.25 -8.01
C SER A 128 10.17 4.81 -8.55
N ILE A 129 9.68 5.94 -8.01
CA ILE A 129 8.45 6.56 -8.52
C ILE A 129 8.58 6.96 -9.99
N VAL A 130 9.76 7.32 -10.46
CA VAL A 130 10.01 7.68 -11.85
C VAL A 130 9.62 6.55 -12.80
N ASP A 131 9.96 5.30 -12.44
CA ASP A 131 9.58 4.13 -13.23
C ASP A 131 8.13 3.72 -12.97
N THR A 132 7.73 3.63 -11.71
CA THR A 132 6.42 3.06 -11.33
C THR A 132 5.24 3.99 -11.60
N SER A 133 5.47 5.27 -11.95
CA SER A 133 4.41 6.23 -12.29
C SER A 133 4.11 6.34 -13.78
N ARG A 134 4.82 5.64 -14.63
CA ARG A 134 4.61 5.69 -16.09
C ARG A 134 3.15 5.36 -16.45
N GLY A 135 2.56 6.23 -17.28
CA GLY A 135 1.18 6.08 -17.73
C GLY A 135 0.11 6.48 -16.71
N LYS A 136 0.50 6.90 -15.49
CA LYS A 136 -0.43 7.36 -14.47
C LYS A 136 -0.54 8.88 -14.46
N ARG A 137 -1.72 9.37 -14.10
CA ARG A 137 -1.89 10.72 -13.58
C ARG A 137 -1.59 10.74 -12.08
N SER A 138 -1.22 11.88 -11.51
CA SER A 138 -0.95 11.98 -10.08
C SER A 138 -1.63 13.19 -9.46
N ALA A 139 -1.98 13.06 -8.18
CA ALA A 139 -2.52 14.15 -7.37
C ALA A 139 -2.00 14.05 -5.93
N LEU A 140 -1.88 15.20 -5.28
CA LEU A 140 -1.63 15.28 -3.84
C LEU A 140 -2.96 15.43 -3.11
N VAL A 141 -3.21 14.54 -2.15
CA VAL A 141 -4.40 14.59 -1.29
C VAL A 141 -3.98 14.35 0.16
N ASP A 142 -4.20 15.35 0.99
CA ASP A 142 -3.93 15.24 2.42
C ASP A 142 -5.12 14.61 3.14
N LEU A 143 -4.99 13.34 3.52
CA LEU A 143 -6.03 12.60 4.22
C LEU A 143 -6.09 12.89 5.73
N SER A 144 -5.19 13.70 6.28
CA SER A 144 -5.31 14.24 7.63
C SER A 144 -6.38 15.32 7.72
N MET A 145 -6.76 15.91 6.58
CA MET A 145 -7.73 16.97 6.44
C MET A 145 -9.09 16.45 5.94
N ALA A 146 -10.18 16.91 6.54
CA ALA A 146 -11.53 16.50 6.15
C ALA A 146 -11.86 16.77 4.67
N ASN A 147 -11.34 17.85 4.08
CA ASN A 147 -11.50 18.13 2.66
C ASN A 147 -10.77 17.12 1.76
N GLY A 148 -9.60 16.63 2.20
CA GLY A 148 -8.86 15.58 1.49
C GLY A 148 -9.63 14.27 1.50
N VAL A 149 -10.20 13.89 2.65
CA VAL A 149 -11.08 12.71 2.75
C VAL A 149 -12.27 12.82 1.80
N ARG A 150 -12.97 13.98 1.78
CA ARG A 150 -14.10 14.22 0.85
C ARG A 150 -13.67 14.17 -0.62
N LYS A 151 -12.48 14.69 -0.96
CA LYS A 151 -11.91 14.58 -2.31
C LYS A 151 -11.71 13.12 -2.71
N LEU A 152 -11.08 12.32 -1.85
CA LEU A 152 -10.86 10.90 -2.12
C LEU A 152 -12.17 10.13 -2.25
N GLN A 153 -13.18 10.43 -1.41
CA GLN A 153 -14.51 9.85 -1.54
C GLN A 153 -15.15 10.16 -2.91
N SER A 154 -15.04 11.40 -3.36
CA SER A 154 -15.56 11.81 -4.69
C SER A 154 -14.87 11.07 -5.84
N LEU A 155 -13.57 10.82 -5.74
CA LEU A 155 -12.83 10.02 -6.71
C LEU A 155 -13.23 8.54 -6.65
N ALA A 156 -13.37 7.97 -5.46
CA ALA A 156 -13.75 6.57 -5.25
C ALA A 156 -15.14 6.25 -5.83
N ARG A 157 -16.10 7.19 -5.78
CA ARG A 157 -17.42 7.02 -6.40
C ARG A 157 -17.38 6.79 -7.91
N ARG A 158 -16.28 7.13 -8.56
CA ARG A 158 -16.10 7.03 -10.02
C ARG A 158 -15.05 6.03 -10.45
N ALA A 159 -14.35 5.42 -9.51
CA ALA A 159 -13.30 4.43 -9.78
C ALA A 159 -13.88 3.02 -9.82
N GLN A 160 -13.41 2.18 -10.72
CA GLN A 160 -13.76 0.76 -10.77
C GLN A 160 -12.83 -0.07 -9.88
N VAL A 161 -11.61 0.41 -9.66
CA VAL A 161 -10.58 -0.27 -8.90
C VAL A 161 -9.97 0.68 -7.88
N PHE A 162 -9.79 0.19 -6.65
CA PHE A 162 -9.14 0.92 -5.57
C PHE A 162 -7.96 0.08 -5.05
N ILE A 163 -6.74 0.51 -5.32
CA ILE A 163 -5.53 -0.17 -4.89
C ILE A 163 -4.94 0.55 -3.68
N GLN A 164 -4.63 -0.19 -2.64
CA GLN A 164 -3.95 0.36 -1.48
C GLN A 164 -2.90 -0.61 -0.93
N GLY A 165 -1.81 -0.07 -0.40
CA GLY A 165 -0.71 -0.83 0.20
C GLY A 165 -0.35 -0.37 1.61
N TYR A 166 -1.24 0.37 2.28
CA TYR A 166 -1.01 0.87 3.63
C TYR A 166 -1.26 -0.21 4.69
N ARG A 167 -0.80 0.04 5.91
CA ARG A 167 -1.03 -0.85 7.05
C ARG A 167 -2.54 -1.10 7.24
N ARG A 168 -2.86 -2.35 7.61
CA ARG A 168 -4.23 -2.77 7.86
C ARG A 168 -4.96 -1.79 8.79
N GLY A 169 -6.15 -1.38 8.40
CA GLY A 169 -7.02 -0.50 9.17
C GLY A 169 -6.74 1.00 8.98
N SER A 170 -5.60 1.43 8.44
CA SER A 170 -5.28 2.86 8.31
C SER A 170 -6.30 3.63 7.46
N LEU A 171 -6.59 3.17 6.26
CA LEU A 171 -7.60 3.78 5.39
C LEU A 171 -9.04 3.43 5.82
N ALA A 172 -9.24 2.28 6.47
CA ALA A 172 -10.55 1.90 6.99
C ALA A 172 -11.09 2.88 8.04
N LYS A 173 -10.22 3.44 8.88
CA LYS A 173 -10.57 4.48 9.86
C LYS A 173 -11.09 5.77 9.22
N LEU A 174 -10.74 6.01 7.96
CA LEU A 174 -11.18 7.16 7.16
C LEU A 174 -12.40 6.85 6.28
N GLY A 175 -13.01 5.67 6.43
CA GLY A 175 -14.19 5.25 5.67
C GLY A 175 -13.87 4.47 4.38
N PHE A 176 -12.60 4.14 4.12
CA PHE A 176 -12.17 3.40 2.93
C PHE A 176 -11.86 1.92 3.25
N SER A 177 -12.65 1.29 4.13
CA SER A 177 -12.67 -0.17 4.25
C SER A 177 -13.26 -0.80 2.97
N PRO A 178 -13.04 -2.09 2.68
CA PRO A 178 -13.68 -2.75 1.54
C PRO A 178 -15.21 -2.57 1.53
N THR A 179 -15.86 -2.75 2.67
CA THR A 179 -17.31 -2.52 2.81
C THR A 179 -17.69 -1.04 2.66
N GLY A 180 -16.89 -0.11 3.21
CA GLY A 180 -17.10 1.32 3.05
C GLY A 180 -16.98 1.76 1.58
N LEU A 181 -16.01 1.22 0.86
CA LEU A 181 -15.84 1.45 -0.58
C LEU A 181 -17.02 0.89 -1.39
N ALA A 182 -17.52 -0.30 -1.04
CA ALA A 182 -18.68 -0.89 -1.69
C ALA A 182 -19.98 -0.06 -1.47
N VAL A 183 -20.11 0.60 -0.32
CA VAL A 183 -21.20 1.57 -0.08
C VAL A 183 -21.03 2.83 -0.92
N LEU A 184 -19.81 3.32 -1.07
CA LEU A 184 -19.51 4.51 -1.89
C LEU A 184 -19.73 4.25 -3.38
N ASN A 185 -19.36 3.09 -3.85
CA ASN A 185 -19.42 2.69 -5.25
C ASN A 185 -19.65 1.16 -5.35
N PRO A 186 -20.91 0.71 -5.46
CA PRO A 186 -21.24 -0.70 -5.65
C PRO A 186 -20.53 -1.25 -6.91
N GLY A 187 -19.88 -2.41 -6.76
CA GLY A 187 -19.11 -3.04 -7.85
C GLY A 187 -17.64 -2.59 -7.95
N ILE A 188 -17.14 -1.79 -7.00
CA ILE A 188 -15.70 -1.50 -6.90
C ILE A 188 -14.89 -2.74 -6.52
N VAL A 189 -13.71 -2.87 -7.13
CA VAL A 189 -12.74 -3.94 -6.89
C VAL A 189 -11.54 -3.40 -6.12
#